data_7215ecb697cfdfdea5cf722aa1f665d7
#
_entry.id   7215ecb697cfdfdea5cf722aa1f665d7
#
_cell.length_a   1.000
_cell.length_b   1.000
_cell.length_c   1.000
_cell.angle_alpha   90.00
_cell.angle_beta   90.00
_cell.angle_gamma   90.00
#
_symmetry.space_group_name_H-M   'P 1'
#
loop_
_entity.id
_entity.type
_entity.pdbx_description
1 polymer ?
#
loop_
_entity_poly.entity_id
_entity_poly.type
_entity_poly.pdbx_seq_one_letter_code
_entity_poly.pdbx_strand_id
1 'polypeptide(L)'
;VVFNNSGIYRGLDTNPTGGADAATTVFVKDSRYDKMIEAFGGVGVSVTSPDELTDAVNEAMDSGKPTLINAVIDSSAGTESGRIGNLNPKSVVAAKKE
;
A
#
# COMPACT_ATOMS: atom_id res chain seq x y z
N VAL A 1 8.24 -4.61 -3.87
CA VAL A 1 7.59 -4.18 -2.62
C VAL A 1 6.13 -3.90 -2.87
N VAL A 2 5.27 -4.47 -2.05
CA VAL A 2 3.83 -4.19 -2.05
C VAL A 2 3.50 -3.39 -0.79
N PHE A 3 3.00 -2.19 -0.96
CA PHE A 3 2.51 -1.40 0.17
C PHE A 3 1.06 -1.82 0.44
N ASN A 4 0.90 -2.69 1.41
CA ASN A 4 -0.36 -3.37 1.68
C ASN A 4 -1.20 -2.58 2.69
N ASN A 5 -2.14 -1.80 2.18
CA ASN A 5 -3.15 -1.09 2.98
C ASN A 5 -4.53 -1.76 2.88
N SER A 6 -4.59 -2.97 2.34
CA SER A 6 -5.81 -3.77 2.17
C SER A 6 -6.80 -3.19 1.16
N GLY A 7 -6.33 -2.38 0.22
CA GLY A 7 -7.19 -1.81 -0.82
C GLY A 7 -6.43 -1.08 -1.89
N ILE A 8 -7.15 -0.57 -2.87
CA ILE A 8 -6.55 0.23 -3.93
C ILE A 8 -6.19 1.62 -3.40
N TYR A 9 -7.15 2.27 -2.73
CA TYR A 9 -6.93 3.59 -2.14
C TYR A 9 -6.79 3.50 -0.64
N ARG A 10 -7.77 2.84 0.00
CA ARG A 10 -7.81 2.58 1.44
C ARG A 10 -8.34 1.18 1.65
N GLY A 11 -7.86 0.52 2.68
CA GLY A 11 -8.35 -0.79 3.09
C GLY A 11 -9.41 -0.71 4.18
N LEU A 12 -10.23 0.33 4.19
CA LEU A 12 -11.28 0.50 5.18
C LEU A 12 -12.50 -0.33 4.81
N ASP A 13 -13.09 -0.99 5.81
CA ASP A 13 -14.26 -1.84 5.62
C ASP A 13 -15.53 -1.06 5.31
N THR A 14 -15.51 0.25 5.55
CA THR A 14 -16.70 1.08 5.34
C THR A 14 -16.73 1.65 3.93
N ASN A 15 -17.91 1.65 3.34
CA ASN A 15 -18.13 2.25 2.03
C ASN A 15 -18.11 3.77 2.17
N PRO A 16 -17.20 4.47 1.48
CA PRO A 16 -17.09 5.93 1.61
C PRO A 16 -18.33 6.67 1.09
N THR A 17 -19.18 6.01 0.32
CA THR A 17 -20.45 6.62 -0.16
C THR A 17 -21.62 6.38 0.78
N GLY A 18 -21.37 5.74 1.93
CA GLY A 18 -22.39 5.53 2.96
C GLY A 18 -23.22 4.26 2.83
N GLY A 19 -22.89 3.38 1.89
CA GLY A 19 -23.58 2.11 1.77
C GLY A 19 -23.19 1.12 2.87
N ALA A 20 -23.99 0.07 3.04
CA ALA A 20 -23.75 -0.96 4.05
C ALA A 20 -22.61 -1.90 3.66
N ASP A 21 -22.40 -2.09 2.38
CA ASP A 21 -21.35 -2.99 1.88
C ASP A 21 -20.00 -2.28 1.79
N ALA A 22 -18.93 -3.06 1.88
CA ALA A 22 -17.60 -2.54 1.68
C ALA A 22 -17.44 -2.01 0.25
N ALA A 23 -16.59 -1.00 0.08
CA ALA A 23 -16.30 -0.47 -1.25
C ALA A 23 -15.63 -1.53 -2.11
N THR A 24 -15.87 -1.49 -3.43
CA THR A 24 -15.28 -2.46 -4.35
C THR A 24 -13.77 -2.37 -4.46
N THR A 25 -13.18 -1.26 -3.99
CA THR A 25 -11.73 -1.04 -3.97
C THR A 25 -11.06 -1.60 -2.72
N VAL A 26 -11.84 -2.13 -1.77
CA VAL A 26 -11.31 -2.76 -0.55
C VAL A 26 -11.03 -4.22 -0.84
N PHE A 27 -9.81 -4.65 -0.49
CA PHE A 27 -9.37 -6.03 -0.70
C PHE A 27 -9.62 -6.87 0.54
N VAL A 28 -9.37 -8.17 0.41
CA VAL A 28 -9.35 -9.06 1.58
C VAL A 28 -8.31 -8.54 2.55
N LYS A 29 -8.72 -8.37 3.80
CA LYS A 29 -7.86 -7.80 4.83
C LYS A 29 -6.70 -8.73 5.14
N ASP A 30 -5.54 -8.12 5.37
CA ASP A 30 -4.31 -8.83 5.75
C ASP A 30 -3.87 -9.90 4.77
N SER A 31 -4.11 -9.67 3.47
CA SER A 31 -3.64 -10.58 2.44
C SER A 31 -2.13 -10.75 2.50
N ARG A 32 -1.68 -11.98 2.36
CA ARG A 32 -0.27 -12.35 2.49
C ARG A 32 0.37 -12.47 1.11
N TYR A 33 0.73 -11.35 0.53
CA TYR A 33 1.37 -11.33 -0.80
C TYR A 33 2.75 -11.96 -0.78
N ASP A 34 3.44 -11.94 0.37
CA ASP A 34 4.72 -12.58 0.53
C ASP A 34 4.64 -14.10 0.32
N LYS A 35 3.54 -14.71 0.70
CA LYS A 35 3.35 -16.15 0.47
C LYS A 35 3.18 -16.49 -0.99
N MET A 36 2.69 -15.57 -1.79
CA MET A 36 2.48 -15.79 -3.20
C MET A 36 3.78 -16.06 -3.94
N ILE A 37 4.83 -15.29 -3.67
CA ILE A 37 6.11 -15.46 -4.36
C ILE A 37 6.80 -16.77 -3.95
N GLU A 38 6.54 -17.24 -2.75
CA GLU A 38 7.11 -18.51 -2.28
C GLU A 38 6.62 -19.69 -3.14
N ALA A 39 5.37 -19.62 -3.61
CA ALA A 39 4.82 -20.64 -4.49
C ALA A 39 5.56 -20.73 -5.84
N PHE A 40 6.23 -19.66 -6.23
CA PHE A 40 7.02 -19.60 -7.46
C PHE A 40 8.52 -19.78 -7.20
N GLY A 41 8.91 -20.16 -6.00
CA GLY A 41 10.31 -20.38 -5.66
C GLY A 41 11.09 -19.14 -5.25
N GLY A 42 10.42 -18.01 -5.09
CA GLY A 42 11.05 -16.78 -4.61
C GLY A 42 11.03 -16.67 -3.10
N VAL A 43 11.54 -15.54 -2.61
CA VAL A 43 11.60 -15.23 -1.18
C VAL A 43 10.50 -14.27 -0.81
N GLY A 44 9.68 -14.62 0.18
CA GLY A 44 8.62 -13.76 0.68
C GLY A 44 8.95 -13.23 2.06
N VAL A 45 8.76 -11.94 2.27
CA VAL A 45 9.00 -11.28 3.56
C VAL A 45 7.81 -10.37 3.87
N SER A 46 7.35 -10.39 5.11
CA SER A 46 6.31 -9.47 5.56
C SER A 46 6.89 -8.55 6.62
N VAL A 47 6.70 -7.24 6.46
CA VAL A 47 7.26 -6.24 7.36
C VAL A 47 6.18 -5.25 7.79
N THR A 48 6.35 -4.65 8.97
CA THR A 48 5.38 -3.73 9.55
C THR A 48 5.99 -2.40 9.97
N SER A 49 7.30 -2.21 9.77
CA SER A 49 7.98 -0.97 10.13
C SER A 49 8.96 -0.56 9.06
N PRO A 50 9.32 0.75 8.98
CA PRO A 50 10.31 1.22 8.02
C PRO A 50 11.68 0.55 8.20
N ASP A 51 12.09 0.28 9.44
CA ASP A 51 13.37 -0.37 9.71
C ASP A 51 13.39 -1.80 9.18
N GLU A 52 12.31 -2.55 9.42
CA GLU A 52 12.17 -3.89 8.88
C GLU A 52 12.18 -3.88 7.35
N LEU A 53 11.55 -2.87 6.74
CA LEU A 53 11.53 -2.73 5.29
C LEU A 53 12.93 -2.49 4.74
N THR A 54 13.69 -1.62 5.39
CA THR A 54 15.07 -1.34 4.99
C THR A 54 15.92 -2.60 5.03
N ASP A 55 15.83 -3.35 6.13
CA ASP A 55 16.58 -4.60 6.28
C ASP A 55 16.19 -5.62 5.20
N ALA A 56 14.88 -5.74 4.94
CA ALA A 56 14.38 -6.68 3.93
C ALA A 56 14.87 -6.32 2.52
N VAL A 57 14.88 -5.04 2.18
CA VAL A 57 15.37 -4.58 0.88
C VAL A 57 16.86 -4.88 0.74
N ASN A 58 17.65 -4.60 1.78
CA ASN A 58 19.08 -4.86 1.75
C ASN A 58 19.37 -6.35 1.59
N GLU A 59 18.67 -7.20 2.32
CA GLU A 59 18.82 -8.65 2.18
C GLU A 59 18.42 -9.13 0.78
N ALA A 60 17.34 -8.59 0.24
CA ALA A 60 16.88 -8.98 -1.09
C ALA A 60 17.92 -8.62 -2.15
N MET A 61 18.50 -7.43 -2.06
CA MET A 61 19.53 -6.99 -3.01
C MET A 61 20.78 -7.84 -2.90
N ASP A 62 21.19 -8.17 -1.69
CA ASP A 62 22.38 -9.00 -1.46
C ASP A 62 22.17 -10.45 -1.93
N SER A 63 20.97 -10.99 -1.77
CA SER A 63 20.69 -12.37 -2.14
C SER A 63 20.62 -12.59 -3.65
N GLY A 64 20.24 -11.55 -4.41
CA GLY A 64 20.03 -11.64 -5.84
C GLY A 64 18.86 -12.53 -6.23
N LYS A 65 18.01 -12.93 -5.29
CA LYS A 65 16.84 -13.77 -5.56
C LYS A 65 15.58 -12.92 -5.73
N PRO A 66 14.64 -13.36 -6.58
CA PRO A 66 13.34 -12.69 -6.65
C PRO A 66 12.69 -12.66 -5.27
N THR A 67 12.38 -11.46 -4.81
CA THR A 67 11.85 -11.26 -3.46
C THR A 67 10.61 -10.36 -3.52
N LEU A 68 9.56 -10.78 -2.83
CA LEU A 68 8.37 -9.96 -2.64
C LEU A 68 8.30 -9.56 -1.17
N ILE A 69 8.33 -8.25 -0.93
CA ILE A 69 8.21 -7.70 0.43
C ILE A 69 6.80 -7.15 0.59
N ASN A 70 6.04 -7.76 1.48
CA ASN A 70 4.70 -7.31 1.82
C ASN A 70 4.82 -6.32 2.97
N ALA A 71 4.82 -5.03 2.64
CA ALA A 71 4.92 -3.96 3.65
C ALA A 71 3.52 -3.59 4.11
N VAL A 72 3.15 -4.08 5.28
CA VAL A 72 1.82 -3.82 5.86
C VAL A 72 1.81 -2.41 6.43
N ILE A 73 0.91 -1.59 5.91
CA ILE A 73 0.76 -0.19 6.34
C ILE A 73 -0.65 0.05 6.83
N ASP A 74 -0.89 1.24 7.37
CA ASP A 74 -2.20 1.65 7.86
C ASP A 74 -3.24 1.54 6.73
N SER A 75 -4.35 0.86 6.99
CA SER A 75 -5.42 0.69 6.01
C SER A 75 -6.11 2.00 5.64
N SER A 76 -5.92 3.06 6.43
CA SER A 76 -6.43 4.39 6.11
C SER A 76 -5.49 5.18 5.20
N ALA A 77 -4.29 4.66 4.94
CA ALA A 77 -3.31 5.32 4.07
C ALA A 77 -3.71 5.18 2.60
N GLY A 78 -3.27 6.13 1.80
CA GLY A 78 -3.45 6.06 0.35
C GLY A 78 -4.80 6.56 -0.12
N THR A 79 -5.15 7.81 0.20
CA THR A 79 -6.38 8.39 -0.32
C THR A 79 -6.11 9.11 -1.64
N GLU A 80 -6.80 8.67 -2.69
CA GLU A 80 -6.62 9.27 -4.00
C GLU A 80 -7.21 10.68 -4.09
N SER A 81 -8.30 10.95 -3.38
CA SER A 81 -8.91 12.29 -3.41
C SER A 81 -7.92 13.36 -3.00
N GLY A 82 -7.05 13.09 -2.03
CA GLY A 82 -6.01 14.02 -1.62
C GLY A 82 -4.99 14.26 -2.72
N ARG A 83 -4.59 13.20 -3.41
CA ARG A 83 -3.63 13.29 -4.51
C ARG A 83 -4.19 14.09 -5.68
N ILE A 84 -5.42 13.83 -6.05
CA ILE A 84 -6.09 14.57 -7.13
C ILE A 84 -6.19 16.03 -6.78
N GLY A 85 -6.53 16.35 -5.54
CA GLY A 85 -6.57 17.72 -5.07
C GLY A 85 -5.22 18.41 -5.18
N ASN A 86 -4.15 17.70 -4.83
CA ASN A 86 -2.80 18.25 -4.89
C ASN A 86 -2.35 18.51 -6.33
N LEU A 87 -2.84 17.75 -7.28
CA LEU A 87 -2.51 17.89 -8.69
C LEU A 87 -3.42 18.88 -9.42
N ASN A 88 -4.46 19.38 -8.77
CA ASN A 88 -5.39 20.31 -9.37
C ASN A 88 -4.72 21.68 -9.53
N PRO A 89 -4.62 22.23 -10.75
CA PRO A 89 -3.97 23.52 -10.96
C PRO A 89 -4.57 24.65 -10.13
N LYS A 90 -5.89 24.65 -9.94
CA LYS A 90 -6.54 25.67 -9.11
C LYS A 90 -6.07 25.62 -7.67
N SER A 91 -5.96 24.43 -7.11
CA SER A 91 -5.49 24.26 -5.75
C SER A 91 -4.04 24.72 -5.60
N VAL A 92 -3.21 24.38 -6.58
CA VAL A 92 -1.79 24.77 -6.58
C VAL A 92 -1.68 26.30 -6.70
N VAL A 93 -2.43 26.91 -7.61
CA VAL A 93 -2.42 28.35 -7.81
C VAL A 93 -2.91 29.08 -6.56
N ALA A 94 -3.99 28.60 -5.94
CA ALA A 94 -4.52 29.20 -4.72
C ALA A 94 -3.49 29.12 -3.59
N ALA A 95 -2.80 28.00 -3.45
CA ALA A 95 -1.76 27.86 -2.43
C ALA A 95 -0.59 28.82 -2.66
N LYS A 96 -0.24 29.08 -3.91
CA LYS A 96 0.86 29.99 -4.25
C LYS A 96 0.54 31.45 -4.03
N LYS A 97 -0.74 31.82 -4.06
CA LYS A 97 -1.15 33.20 -3.84
C LYS A 97 -1.02 33.64 -2.40
N GLU A 98 -0.93 32.72 -1.50
CA GLU A 98 -0.72 32.99 -0.10
C GLU A 98 0.77 33.03 0.23
#